data_b1aef4b3c1ff4d916981b5fbde857ab1
#
_entry.id   b1aef4b3c1ff4d916981b5fbde857ab1
#
_cell.length_a   1.000
_cell.length_b   1.000
_cell.length_c   1.000
_cell.angle_alpha   90.00
_cell.angle_beta   90.00
_cell.angle_gamma   90.00
#
_symmetry.space_group_name_H-M   'P 1'
#
loop_
_entity.id
_entity.type
_entity.pdbx_description
1 polymer ?
#
loop_
_entity_poly.entity_id
_entity_poly.type
_entity_poly.pdbx_seq_one_letter_code
_entity_poly.pdbx_strand_id
1 'polypeptide(L)'
;GYNIQMFSDVLQTELNANRNQAMRGDYHIPHTEEDYQRIDKTIAYKPETSWNYEAGAHLNLFDHMLHFDLSAFYMKVTNQQLSVMAGNYGFGRMMVNAGKSHSCGIEAALRGQLFDGKFDWAMSYGYTRSKFDKYVDGEGEDAVDYKGKYVPYVPQHTMAAMADYRLTDWLTLGANVNAQGKTYWDNANTYSQKMYAVLGAHVDLNFKAFNVSFWGRNLTDTNYNTFAVDNSATGTKEYFAQRGNPFQCGVDVRFHF
;
A
#
# COMPACT_ATOMS: atom_id res chain seq x y z
N GLY A 1 13.89 -12.49 12.92
CA GLY A 1 14.26 -11.19 13.47
C GLY A 1 13.74 -10.99 14.88
N TYR A 2 14.22 -9.97 15.53
CA TYR A 2 13.85 -9.63 16.91
C TYR A 2 13.45 -8.16 16.99
N ASN A 3 12.43 -7.88 17.80
CA ASN A 3 12.02 -6.54 18.18
C ASN A 3 12.78 -6.12 19.45
N ILE A 4 13.98 -5.58 19.31
CA ILE A 4 14.87 -5.26 20.46
C ILE A 4 14.20 -4.27 21.44
N GLN A 5 13.53 -3.23 20.91
CA GLN A 5 12.79 -2.29 21.75
C GLN A 5 11.68 -3.00 22.53
N MET A 6 10.99 -3.93 21.89
CA MET A 6 9.93 -4.70 22.49
C MET A 6 10.42 -5.63 23.61
N PHE A 7 11.64 -6.17 23.50
CA PHE A 7 12.23 -6.95 24.60
C PHE A 7 12.31 -6.11 25.89
N SER A 8 12.81 -4.88 25.77
CA SER A 8 12.87 -3.95 26.90
C SER A 8 11.46 -3.61 27.43
N ASP A 9 10.51 -3.40 26.54
CA ASP A 9 9.14 -3.01 26.91
C ASP A 9 8.38 -4.16 27.56
N VAL A 10 8.52 -5.39 27.07
CA VAL A 10 7.95 -6.60 27.69
C VAL A 10 8.53 -6.82 29.08
N LEU A 11 9.86 -6.75 29.20
CA LEU A 11 10.54 -6.88 30.47
C LEU A 11 10.10 -5.80 31.47
N GLN A 12 10.00 -4.55 31.02
CA GLN A 12 9.54 -3.44 31.85
C GLN A 12 8.08 -3.60 32.29
N THR A 13 7.22 -4.14 31.39
CA THR A 13 5.81 -4.41 31.69
C THR A 13 5.68 -5.49 32.75
N GLU A 14 6.46 -6.58 32.64
CA GLU A 14 6.49 -7.63 33.67
C GLU A 14 7.01 -7.11 34.98
N LEU A 15 8.07 -6.30 34.99
CA LEU A 15 8.58 -5.65 36.22
C LEU A 15 7.54 -4.73 36.86
N ASN A 16 6.79 -3.98 36.08
CA ASN A 16 5.73 -3.10 36.58
C ASN A 16 4.53 -3.90 37.13
N ALA A 17 4.12 -4.98 36.43
CA ALA A 17 3.09 -5.89 36.94
C ALA A 17 3.50 -6.52 38.26
N ASN A 18 4.73 -7.01 38.35
CA ASN A 18 5.28 -7.60 39.58
C ASN A 18 5.42 -6.55 40.70
N ARG A 19 5.76 -5.31 40.40
CA ARG A 19 5.79 -4.20 41.35
C ARG A 19 4.42 -3.99 42.02
N ASN A 20 3.34 -4.05 41.22
CA ASN A 20 1.99 -3.95 41.74
C ASN A 20 1.58 -5.19 42.58
N GLN A 21 2.06 -6.38 42.20
CA GLN A 21 1.88 -7.63 42.96
C GLN A 21 2.74 -7.66 44.21
N ALA A 22 3.95 -7.08 44.20
CA ALA A 22 4.81 -6.96 45.35
C ALA A 22 4.12 -6.24 46.51
N MET A 23 3.24 -5.27 46.23
CA MET A 23 2.40 -4.64 47.26
C MET A 23 1.36 -5.58 47.86
N ARG A 24 1.12 -6.74 47.25
CA ARG A 24 0.22 -7.80 47.70
C ARG A 24 1.00 -9.02 48.25
N GLY A 25 2.34 -8.97 48.30
CA GLY A 25 3.21 -10.03 48.78
C GLY A 25 3.43 -11.21 47.83
N ASP A 26 2.92 -11.13 46.60
CA ASP A 26 3.07 -12.19 45.58
C ASP A 26 3.59 -11.57 44.29
N TYR A 27 4.89 -11.74 43.99
CA TYR A 27 5.49 -11.24 42.77
C TYR A 27 6.61 -12.17 42.28
N HIS A 28 6.72 -12.20 40.95
CA HIS A 28 7.78 -12.89 40.23
C HIS A 28 8.56 -11.88 39.38
N ILE A 29 9.86 -11.84 39.61
CA ILE A 29 10.77 -11.03 38.79
C ILE A 29 11.44 -11.97 37.77
N PRO A 30 11.35 -11.71 36.44
CA PRO A 30 12.04 -12.53 35.47
C PRO A 30 13.55 -12.52 35.74
N HIS A 31 14.11 -13.68 36.08
CA HIS A 31 15.54 -13.83 36.38
C HIS A 31 16.07 -15.23 36.09
N THR A 32 15.19 -16.14 35.68
CA THR A 32 15.60 -17.48 35.26
C THR A 32 15.80 -17.57 33.77
N GLU A 33 16.55 -18.56 33.30
CA GLU A 33 16.71 -18.85 31.90
C GLU A 33 15.35 -19.14 31.21
N GLU A 34 14.42 -19.78 31.90
CA GLU A 34 13.07 -20.04 31.40
C GLU A 34 12.27 -18.76 31.20
N ASP A 35 12.39 -17.80 32.10
CA ASP A 35 11.75 -16.47 31.94
C ASP A 35 12.28 -15.74 30.71
N TYR A 36 13.59 -15.72 30.53
CA TYR A 36 14.21 -15.06 29.36
C TYR A 36 13.86 -15.76 28.05
N GLN A 37 13.82 -17.11 28.03
CA GLN A 37 13.40 -17.87 26.86
C GLN A 37 11.91 -17.62 26.52
N ARG A 38 11.06 -17.46 27.53
CA ARG A 38 9.65 -17.10 27.33
C ARG A 38 9.51 -15.72 26.71
N ILE A 39 10.23 -14.73 27.23
CA ILE A 39 10.24 -13.37 26.70
C ILE A 39 10.81 -13.36 25.27
N ASP A 40 11.91 -14.06 25.02
CA ASP A 40 12.54 -14.15 23.70
C ASP A 40 11.60 -14.76 22.65
N LYS A 41 10.84 -15.80 23.02
CA LYS A 41 9.80 -16.36 22.12
C LYS A 41 8.67 -15.38 21.81
N THR A 42 8.36 -14.50 22.75
CA THR A 42 7.29 -13.48 22.57
C THR A 42 7.70 -12.38 21.62
N ILE A 43 8.98 -11.99 21.63
CA ILE A 43 9.50 -10.90 20.80
C ILE A 43 10.04 -11.35 19.43
N ALA A 44 10.32 -12.65 19.27
CA ALA A 44 10.84 -13.20 18.03
C ALA A 44 9.73 -13.36 16.98
N TYR A 45 10.04 -13.05 15.75
CA TYR A 45 9.16 -13.31 14.61
C TYR A 45 9.85 -14.15 13.54
N LYS A 46 9.06 -14.98 12.85
CA LYS A 46 9.53 -15.93 11.84
C LYS A 46 9.68 -15.22 10.49
N PRO A 47 10.56 -15.72 9.60
CA PRO A 47 10.58 -15.27 8.22
C PRO A 47 9.21 -15.44 7.55
N GLU A 48 8.81 -14.43 6.80
CA GLU A 48 7.69 -14.53 5.87
C GLU A 48 8.10 -15.34 4.63
N THR A 49 7.22 -16.16 4.12
CA THR A 49 7.44 -16.92 2.90
C THR A 49 6.30 -16.67 1.92
N SER A 50 6.64 -16.32 0.70
CA SER A 50 5.67 -16.15 -0.38
C SER A 50 5.97 -17.09 -1.55
N TRP A 51 4.90 -17.62 -2.14
CA TRP A 51 4.92 -18.34 -3.40
C TRP A 51 4.08 -17.59 -4.41
N ASN A 52 4.66 -17.21 -5.53
CA ASN A 52 3.98 -16.55 -6.63
C ASN A 52 3.92 -17.47 -7.85
N TYR A 53 2.73 -17.62 -8.40
CA TYR A 53 2.47 -18.29 -9.66
C TYR A 53 1.93 -17.26 -10.63
N GLU A 54 2.58 -17.11 -11.77
CA GLU A 54 2.21 -16.11 -12.76
C GLU A 54 2.23 -16.74 -14.17
N ALA A 55 1.25 -16.35 -14.96
CA ALA A 55 1.21 -16.68 -16.38
C ALA A 55 0.79 -15.44 -17.15
N GLY A 56 1.49 -15.16 -18.25
CA GLY A 56 1.23 -13.95 -19.04
C GLY A 56 1.51 -14.14 -20.52
N ALA A 57 1.05 -13.19 -21.30
CA ALA A 57 1.28 -13.11 -22.73
C ALA A 57 1.65 -11.68 -23.12
N HIS A 58 2.64 -11.55 -24.02
CA HIS A 58 3.05 -10.30 -24.64
C HIS A 58 2.81 -10.39 -26.12
N LEU A 59 1.97 -9.53 -26.66
CA LEU A 59 1.59 -9.53 -28.05
C LEU A 59 2.01 -8.22 -28.72
N ASN A 60 2.66 -8.33 -29.87
CA ASN A 60 2.94 -7.21 -30.76
C ASN A 60 2.08 -7.38 -31.99
N LEU A 61 1.20 -6.44 -32.22
CA LEU A 61 0.20 -6.50 -33.29
C LEU A 61 0.42 -5.34 -34.26
N PHE A 62 -0.02 -5.51 -35.51
CA PHE A 62 0.01 -4.48 -36.54
C PHE A 62 1.41 -3.87 -36.75
N ASP A 63 2.42 -4.73 -37.03
CA ASP A 63 3.81 -4.31 -37.22
C ASP A 63 4.36 -3.41 -36.10
N HIS A 64 4.11 -3.85 -34.84
CA HIS A 64 4.52 -3.15 -33.61
C HIS A 64 3.78 -1.83 -33.31
N MET A 65 2.69 -1.54 -34.02
CA MET A 65 1.88 -0.35 -33.72
C MET A 65 1.06 -0.49 -32.44
N LEU A 66 0.77 -1.74 -32.01
CA LEU A 66 0.03 -2.03 -30.80
C LEU A 66 0.74 -3.12 -29.99
N HIS A 67 1.02 -2.80 -28.75
CA HIS A 67 1.55 -3.74 -27.77
C HIS A 67 0.46 -4.07 -26.73
N PHE A 68 0.24 -5.32 -26.51
CA PHE A 68 -0.69 -5.83 -25.50
C PHE A 68 0.02 -6.78 -24.56
N ASP A 69 -0.01 -6.48 -23.29
CA ASP A 69 0.51 -7.29 -22.21
C ASP A 69 -0.66 -7.75 -21.32
N LEU A 70 -0.71 -9.03 -21.01
CA LEU A 70 -1.70 -9.60 -20.10
C LEU A 70 -1.00 -10.57 -19.17
N SER A 71 -1.22 -10.45 -17.87
CA SER A 71 -0.80 -11.44 -16.89
C SER A 71 -1.91 -11.77 -15.90
N ALA A 72 -1.85 -12.98 -15.37
CA ALA A 72 -2.67 -13.42 -14.26
C ALA A 72 -1.75 -14.02 -13.19
N PHE A 73 -2.00 -13.72 -11.94
CA PHE A 73 -1.16 -14.17 -10.84
C PHE A 73 -1.96 -14.75 -9.69
N TYR A 74 -1.33 -15.63 -8.95
CA TYR A 74 -1.77 -16.12 -7.65
C TYR A 74 -0.58 -16.17 -6.70
N MET A 75 -0.65 -15.42 -5.62
CA MET A 75 0.37 -15.37 -4.58
C MET A 75 -0.20 -15.90 -3.27
N LYS A 76 0.55 -16.75 -2.61
CA LYS A 76 0.25 -17.26 -1.27
C LYS A 76 1.35 -16.83 -0.30
N VAL A 77 0.95 -16.21 0.79
CA VAL A 77 1.86 -15.74 1.84
C VAL A 77 1.61 -16.53 3.11
N THR A 78 2.70 -17.01 3.73
CA THR A 78 2.67 -17.70 5.02
C THR A 78 3.60 -17.02 6.01
N ASN A 79 3.24 -17.04 7.30
CA ASN A 79 3.91 -16.28 8.36
C ASN A 79 3.99 -14.78 8.02
N GLN A 80 2.93 -14.24 7.43
CA GLN A 80 2.88 -12.83 7.02
C GLN A 80 3.22 -11.93 8.19
N GLN A 81 4.16 -11.01 7.96
CA GLN A 81 4.63 -10.04 8.95
C GLN A 81 3.75 -8.80 8.89
N LEU A 82 3.08 -8.49 9.97
CA LEU A 82 2.29 -7.27 10.12
C LEU A 82 2.81 -6.43 11.28
N SER A 83 2.78 -5.12 11.10
CA SER A 83 3.09 -4.17 12.16
C SER A 83 1.81 -3.83 12.90
N VAL A 84 1.70 -4.24 14.14
CA VAL A 84 0.57 -3.96 15.02
C VAL A 84 0.98 -3.03 16.15
N MET A 85 0.00 -2.40 16.81
CA MET A 85 0.27 -1.65 18.03
C MET A 85 0.67 -2.61 19.14
N ALA A 86 1.65 -2.23 19.95
CA ALA A 86 2.19 -3.09 21.02
C ALA A 86 1.18 -3.37 22.16
N GLY A 87 0.07 -2.63 22.20
CA GLY A 87 -1.01 -2.87 23.16
C GLY A 87 -0.53 -2.84 24.60
N ASN A 88 -0.72 -3.96 25.32
CA ASN A 88 -0.34 -4.10 26.73
C ASN A 88 1.18 -4.12 26.98
N TYR A 89 2.00 -4.24 25.93
CA TYR A 89 3.46 -4.30 26.01
C TYR A 89 4.15 -2.93 25.87
N GLY A 90 3.41 -1.82 25.90
CA GLY A 90 3.94 -0.48 25.85
C GLY A 90 3.44 0.36 24.67
N PHE A 91 4.07 1.52 24.47
CA PHE A 91 3.76 2.40 23.34
C PHE A 91 4.68 2.08 22.17
N GLY A 92 4.11 1.89 20.99
CA GLY A 92 4.87 1.61 19.78
C GLY A 92 4.24 0.54 18.90
N ARG A 93 4.99 0.16 17.89
CA ARG A 93 4.59 -0.88 16.94
C ARG A 93 5.53 -2.07 17.05
N MET A 94 4.96 -3.24 16.94
CA MET A 94 5.71 -4.49 16.92
C MET A 94 5.39 -5.28 15.64
N MET A 95 6.33 -6.13 15.23
CA MET A 95 6.12 -7.06 14.12
C MET A 95 5.62 -8.39 14.68
N VAL A 96 4.52 -8.86 14.10
CA VAL A 96 3.94 -10.17 14.41
C VAL A 96 3.75 -10.98 13.13
N ASN A 97 3.77 -12.31 13.26
CA ASN A 97 3.37 -13.18 12.17
C ASN A 97 1.85 -13.36 12.20
N ALA A 98 1.16 -12.64 11.33
CA ALA A 98 -0.30 -12.59 11.29
C ALA A 98 -0.99 -13.83 10.70
N GLY A 99 -0.24 -14.82 10.30
CA GLY A 99 -0.81 -16.04 9.76
C GLY A 99 -0.62 -16.19 8.26
N LYS A 100 -1.72 -16.26 7.50
CA LYS A 100 -1.68 -16.58 6.07
C LYS A 100 -2.59 -15.64 5.29
N SER A 101 -2.16 -15.29 4.09
CA SER A 101 -3.00 -14.57 3.12
C SER A 101 -2.76 -15.10 1.71
N HIS A 102 -3.68 -14.79 0.82
CA HIS A 102 -3.48 -14.97 -0.61
C HIS A 102 -3.89 -13.70 -1.37
N SER A 103 -3.22 -13.48 -2.48
CA SER A 103 -3.56 -12.45 -3.45
C SER A 103 -3.70 -13.08 -4.82
N CYS A 104 -4.73 -12.74 -5.57
CA CYS A 104 -4.86 -13.16 -6.95
C CYS A 104 -5.39 -12.00 -7.79
N GLY A 105 -5.03 -11.98 -9.05
CA GLY A 105 -5.42 -10.89 -9.90
C GLY A 105 -5.06 -11.06 -11.36
N ILE A 106 -5.41 -10.04 -12.11
CA ILE A 106 -5.04 -9.88 -13.51
C ILE A 106 -4.46 -8.48 -13.72
N GLU A 107 -3.50 -8.40 -14.61
CA GLU A 107 -2.91 -7.15 -15.07
C GLU A 107 -2.94 -7.12 -16.59
N ALA A 108 -3.41 -6.00 -17.15
CA ALA A 108 -3.44 -5.77 -18.59
C ALA A 108 -2.83 -4.40 -18.90
N ALA A 109 -2.01 -4.33 -19.94
CA ALA A 109 -1.50 -3.08 -20.46
C ALA A 109 -1.62 -3.05 -21.99
N LEU A 110 -2.00 -1.89 -22.48
CA LEU A 110 -2.08 -1.58 -23.90
C LEU A 110 -1.30 -0.31 -24.16
N ARG A 111 -0.51 -0.28 -25.19
CA ARG A 111 0.19 0.92 -25.67
C ARG A 111 0.31 0.90 -27.18
N GLY A 112 0.25 2.04 -27.76
CA GLY A 112 0.32 2.13 -29.21
C GLY A 112 0.57 3.53 -29.71
N GLN A 113 0.83 3.59 -31.01
CA GLN A 113 1.00 4.82 -31.77
C GLN A 113 0.03 4.83 -32.94
N LEU A 114 -0.53 6.00 -33.24
CA LEU A 114 -1.40 6.23 -34.36
C LEU A 114 -0.96 7.48 -35.13
N PHE A 115 -1.47 7.65 -36.36
CA PHE A 115 -1.23 8.81 -37.20
C PHE A 115 0.26 9.08 -37.45
N ASP A 116 0.99 8.04 -37.90
CA ASP A 116 2.44 8.09 -38.13
C ASP A 116 3.25 8.60 -36.96
N GLY A 117 2.91 8.10 -35.73
CA GLY A 117 3.58 8.45 -34.48
C GLY A 117 3.23 9.83 -33.95
N LYS A 118 2.17 10.47 -34.43
CA LYS A 118 1.68 11.76 -33.89
C LYS A 118 0.84 11.58 -32.63
N PHE A 119 0.24 10.42 -32.44
CA PHE A 119 -0.57 10.11 -31.27
C PHE A 119 0.00 8.89 -30.53
N ASP A 120 0.58 9.15 -29.38
CA ASP A 120 1.08 8.13 -28.46
C ASP A 120 0.07 7.92 -27.34
N TRP A 121 -0.25 6.68 -27.02
CA TRP A 121 -1.16 6.38 -25.94
C TRP A 121 -0.76 5.10 -25.20
N ALA A 122 -1.09 5.06 -23.93
CA ALA A 122 -0.94 3.88 -23.11
C ALA A 122 -2.08 3.81 -22.09
N MET A 123 -2.51 2.59 -21.78
CA MET A 123 -3.45 2.31 -20.70
C MET A 123 -3.03 1.05 -19.96
N SER A 124 -3.28 1.02 -18.66
CA SER A 124 -3.08 -0.15 -17.84
C SER A 124 -4.24 -0.34 -16.87
N TYR A 125 -4.52 -1.58 -16.58
CA TYR A 125 -5.52 -1.98 -15.61
C TYR A 125 -5.00 -3.15 -14.78
N GLY A 126 -5.14 -3.06 -13.48
CA GLY A 126 -4.87 -4.14 -12.53
C GLY A 126 -6.11 -4.42 -11.68
N TYR A 127 -6.42 -5.68 -11.50
CA TYR A 127 -7.36 -6.16 -10.50
C TYR A 127 -6.64 -7.05 -9.51
N THR A 128 -6.77 -6.74 -8.22
CA THR A 128 -6.14 -7.52 -7.15
C THR A 128 -7.18 -7.84 -6.07
N ARG A 129 -7.31 -9.11 -5.76
CA ARG A 129 -8.08 -9.59 -4.61
C ARG A 129 -7.12 -10.19 -3.60
N SER A 130 -6.84 -9.46 -2.51
CA SER A 130 -5.96 -9.89 -1.43
C SER A 130 -6.77 -10.11 -0.16
N LYS A 131 -6.71 -11.31 0.45
CA LYS A 131 -7.49 -11.68 1.62
C LYS A 131 -6.67 -12.50 2.61
N PHE A 132 -7.03 -12.36 3.89
CA PHE A 132 -6.50 -13.22 4.94
C PHE A 132 -7.15 -14.61 4.86
N ASP A 133 -6.32 -15.65 4.84
CA ASP A 133 -6.74 -17.04 5.01
C ASP A 133 -6.81 -17.44 6.49
N LYS A 134 -5.91 -16.85 7.27
CA LYS A 134 -5.84 -17.02 8.72
C LYS A 134 -5.15 -15.80 9.33
N TYR A 135 -5.88 -15.04 10.14
CA TYR A 135 -5.32 -13.99 10.96
C TYR A 135 -6.23 -13.77 12.16
N VAL A 136 -5.68 -13.99 13.34
CA VAL A 136 -6.33 -13.73 14.62
C VAL A 136 -5.45 -12.72 15.38
N ASP A 137 -6.03 -11.61 15.78
CA ASP A 137 -5.41 -10.56 16.56
C ASP A 137 -5.98 -10.56 17.98
N GLY A 138 -5.11 -10.44 18.99
CA GLY A 138 -5.47 -10.60 20.39
C GLY A 138 -5.50 -12.04 20.87
N GLU A 139 -5.76 -12.21 22.16
CA GLU A 139 -5.82 -13.50 22.86
C GLU A 139 -7.08 -13.63 23.71
N GLY A 140 -7.52 -14.87 23.96
CA GLY A 140 -8.68 -15.16 24.82
C GLY A 140 -10.01 -14.67 24.22
N GLU A 141 -10.86 -14.10 25.08
CA GLU A 141 -12.20 -13.63 24.70
C GLU A 141 -12.16 -12.37 23.82
N ASP A 142 -11.08 -11.60 23.85
CA ASP A 142 -10.89 -10.39 23.04
C ASP A 142 -10.26 -10.68 21.67
N ALA A 143 -10.01 -11.94 21.34
CA ALA A 143 -9.43 -12.32 20.06
C ALA A 143 -10.38 -12.04 18.88
N VAL A 144 -9.90 -11.35 17.86
CA VAL A 144 -10.67 -11.01 16.66
C VAL A 144 -10.13 -11.80 15.47
N ASP A 145 -10.99 -12.58 14.81
CA ASP A 145 -10.64 -13.33 13.61
C ASP A 145 -10.94 -12.50 12.36
N TYR A 146 -9.89 -12.17 11.61
CA TYR A 146 -9.95 -11.43 10.34
C TYR A 146 -9.97 -12.33 9.10
N LYS A 147 -10.17 -13.63 9.24
CA LYS A 147 -10.28 -14.56 8.12
C LYS A 147 -11.31 -14.09 7.09
N GLY A 148 -10.92 -14.08 5.81
CA GLY A 148 -11.76 -13.64 4.70
C GLY A 148 -11.86 -12.13 4.52
N LYS A 149 -11.34 -11.32 5.45
CA LYS A 149 -11.21 -9.88 5.29
C LYS A 149 -10.14 -9.55 4.25
N TYR A 150 -10.27 -8.39 3.61
CA TYR A 150 -9.26 -7.88 2.70
C TYR A 150 -8.02 -7.44 3.46
N VAL A 151 -6.84 -7.71 2.89
CA VAL A 151 -5.57 -7.18 3.40
C VAL A 151 -5.58 -5.66 3.21
N PRO A 152 -5.30 -4.89 4.27
CA PRO A 152 -5.26 -3.43 4.17
C PRO A 152 -4.22 -2.91 3.19
N TYR A 153 -4.43 -1.67 2.71
CA TYR A 153 -3.53 -0.95 1.79
C TYR A 153 -3.37 -1.58 0.40
N VAL A 154 -4.16 -2.58 0.07
CA VAL A 154 -4.19 -3.19 -1.26
C VAL A 154 -5.43 -2.70 -2.01
N PRO A 155 -5.29 -1.83 -3.02
CA PRO A 155 -6.40 -1.40 -3.84
C PRO A 155 -6.93 -2.57 -4.69
N GLN A 156 -8.25 -2.68 -4.79
CA GLN A 156 -8.88 -3.75 -5.58
C GLN A 156 -8.73 -3.53 -7.08
N HIS A 157 -8.66 -2.28 -7.51
CA HIS A 157 -8.47 -1.89 -8.91
C HIS A 157 -7.43 -0.79 -9.00
N THR A 158 -6.60 -0.87 -9.99
CA THR A 158 -5.67 0.20 -10.38
C THR A 158 -5.81 0.44 -11.87
N MET A 159 -5.87 1.71 -12.26
CA MET A 159 -5.99 2.10 -13.66
C MET A 159 -5.09 3.29 -13.91
N ALA A 160 -4.40 3.28 -15.03
CA ALA A 160 -3.72 4.44 -15.55
C ALA A 160 -3.95 4.52 -17.08
N ALA A 161 -4.16 5.71 -17.59
CA ALA A 161 -4.17 5.96 -19.01
C ALA A 161 -3.48 7.29 -19.29
N MET A 162 -2.79 7.36 -20.41
CA MET A 162 -2.16 8.57 -20.92
C MET A 162 -2.29 8.64 -22.43
N ALA A 163 -2.34 9.85 -22.94
CA ALA A 163 -2.34 10.10 -24.37
C ALA A 163 -1.66 11.44 -24.66
N ASP A 164 -0.76 11.44 -25.63
CA ASP A 164 -0.07 12.61 -26.15
C ASP A 164 -0.32 12.74 -27.65
N TYR A 165 -0.76 13.90 -28.04
CA TYR A 165 -1.03 14.21 -29.44
C TYR A 165 -0.17 15.37 -29.91
N ARG A 166 0.75 15.07 -30.85
CA ARG A 166 1.58 16.06 -31.55
C ARG A 166 0.76 16.70 -32.64
N LEU A 167 0.10 17.81 -32.31
CA LEU A 167 -0.76 18.53 -33.20
C LEU A 167 0.02 19.19 -34.36
N THR A 168 1.20 19.74 -34.04
CA THR A 168 2.19 20.29 -34.96
C THR A 168 3.59 19.89 -34.50
N ASP A 169 4.64 20.24 -35.25
CA ASP A 169 6.03 19.96 -34.87
C ASP A 169 6.46 20.69 -33.58
N TRP A 170 5.75 21.75 -33.23
CA TRP A 170 6.06 22.58 -32.06
C TRP A 170 4.99 22.52 -30.97
N LEU A 171 3.83 21.86 -31.17
CA LEU A 171 2.72 21.81 -30.23
C LEU A 171 2.32 20.36 -29.94
N THR A 172 2.44 19.96 -28.69
CA THR A 172 1.93 18.67 -28.15
C THR A 172 0.88 18.93 -27.07
N LEU A 173 -0.21 18.20 -27.13
CA LEU A 173 -1.25 18.19 -26.11
C LEU A 173 -1.23 16.82 -25.42
N GLY A 174 -1.17 16.80 -24.12
CA GLY A 174 -1.17 15.55 -23.36
C GLY A 174 -2.19 15.54 -22.24
N ALA A 175 -2.71 14.35 -21.96
CA ALA A 175 -3.60 14.11 -20.83
C ALA A 175 -3.29 12.76 -20.19
N ASN A 176 -3.51 12.68 -18.90
CA ASN A 176 -3.36 11.43 -18.16
C ASN A 176 -4.42 11.31 -17.08
N VAL A 177 -4.81 10.07 -16.78
CA VAL A 177 -5.68 9.75 -15.68
C VAL A 177 -5.09 8.60 -14.88
N ASN A 178 -5.12 8.72 -13.54
CA ASN A 178 -4.78 7.66 -12.62
C ASN A 178 -5.99 7.43 -11.72
N ALA A 179 -6.46 6.19 -11.65
CA ALA A 179 -7.58 5.82 -10.80
C ALA A 179 -7.22 4.66 -9.90
N GLN A 180 -7.73 4.70 -8.70
CA GLN A 180 -7.54 3.67 -7.70
C GLN A 180 -8.90 3.25 -7.15
N GLY A 181 -9.14 1.94 -7.14
CA GLY A 181 -10.36 1.35 -6.61
C GLY A 181 -10.40 1.39 -5.09
N LYS A 182 -11.43 0.75 -4.55
CA LYS A 182 -11.63 0.69 -3.11
C LYS A 182 -10.41 0.08 -2.41
N THR A 183 -9.94 0.75 -1.36
CA THR A 183 -8.83 0.32 -0.51
C THR A 183 -9.27 0.37 0.94
N TYR A 184 -9.05 -0.69 1.69
CA TYR A 184 -9.29 -0.72 3.13
C TYR A 184 -8.04 -0.28 3.89
N TRP A 185 -8.23 0.40 5.02
CA TRP A 185 -7.15 0.93 5.84
C TRP A 185 -6.92 0.13 7.13
N ASP A 186 -7.87 -0.71 7.50
CA ASP A 186 -7.87 -1.50 8.74
C ASP A 186 -8.15 -2.98 8.45
N ASN A 187 -7.70 -3.87 9.35
CA ASN A 187 -7.88 -5.31 9.24
C ASN A 187 -9.35 -5.73 9.31
N ALA A 188 -10.18 -4.97 10.02
CA ALA A 188 -11.62 -5.22 10.15
C ALA A 188 -12.41 -4.84 8.88
N ASN A 189 -11.78 -4.09 7.95
CA ASN A 189 -12.38 -3.53 6.75
C ASN A 189 -13.54 -2.55 7.05
N THR A 190 -13.45 -1.82 8.14
CA THR A 190 -14.45 -0.85 8.56
C THR A 190 -14.20 0.52 7.97
N TYR A 191 -12.93 0.88 7.77
CA TYR A 191 -12.53 2.13 7.17
C TYR A 191 -11.91 1.92 5.79
N SER A 192 -12.33 2.72 4.81
CA SER A 192 -11.86 2.56 3.43
C SER A 192 -11.89 3.85 2.65
N GLN A 193 -10.99 3.97 1.69
CA GLN A 193 -11.05 4.93 0.60
C GLN A 193 -11.95 4.36 -0.50
N LYS A 194 -12.95 5.14 -0.93
CA LYS A 194 -13.73 4.81 -2.12
C LYS A 194 -12.88 4.99 -3.37
N MET A 195 -13.33 4.41 -4.47
CA MET A 195 -12.70 4.62 -5.77
C MET A 195 -12.61 6.12 -6.09
N TYR A 196 -11.47 6.54 -6.61
CA TYR A 196 -11.22 7.90 -7.08
C TYR A 196 -10.36 7.90 -8.34
N ALA A 197 -10.40 9.01 -9.07
CA ALA A 197 -9.55 9.25 -10.23
C ALA A 197 -8.94 10.65 -10.16
N VAL A 198 -7.72 10.77 -10.59
CA VAL A 198 -6.95 12.03 -10.68
C VAL A 198 -6.60 12.27 -12.13
N LEU A 199 -7.07 13.40 -12.67
CA LEU A 199 -6.84 13.81 -14.05
C LEU A 199 -5.71 14.83 -14.09
N GLY A 200 -4.79 14.65 -15.03
CA GLY A 200 -3.76 15.62 -15.39
C GLY A 200 -3.80 15.96 -16.87
N ALA A 201 -3.28 17.11 -17.24
CA ALA A 201 -3.06 17.48 -18.62
C ALA A 201 -1.85 18.40 -18.75
N HIS A 202 -1.29 18.45 -19.95
CA HIS A 202 -0.21 19.36 -20.26
C HIS A 202 -0.29 19.85 -21.71
N VAL A 203 0.35 20.99 -21.94
CA VAL A 203 0.55 21.58 -23.26
C VAL A 203 2.01 21.91 -23.41
N ASP A 204 2.68 21.26 -24.35
CA ASP A 204 4.10 21.46 -24.60
C ASP A 204 4.33 22.23 -25.87
N LEU A 205 5.10 23.31 -25.74
CA LEU A 205 5.57 24.14 -26.82
C LEU A 205 7.07 23.88 -27.04
N ASN A 206 7.41 23.27 -28.17
CA ASN A 206 8.76 22.82 -28.47
C ASN A 206 9.39 23.71 -29.57
N PHE A 207 10.37 24.51 -29.19
CA PHE A 207 11.14 25.34 -30.08
C PHE A 207 12.61 24.89 -30.11
N LYS A 208 13.34 25.29 -31.15
CA LYS A 208 14.75 24.85 -31.33
C LYS A 208 15.65 25.17 -30.12
N ALA A 209 15.46 26.34 -29.50
CA ALA A 209 16.31 26.84 -28.41
C ALA A 209 15.70 26.60 -27.02
N PHE A 210 14.40 26.36 -26.93
CA PHE A 210 13.72 26.19 -25.66
C PHE A 210 12.42 25.42 -25.75
N ASN A 211 12.00 24.81 -24.67
CA ASN A 211 10.70 24.17 -24.53
C ASN A 211 9.95 24.84 -23.37
N VAL A 212 8.65 25.00 -23.52
CA VAL A 212 7.74 25.47 -22.46
C VAL A 212 6.65 24.45 -22.28
N SER A 213 6.45 23.97 -21.06
CA SER A 213 5.38 23.06 -20.70
C SER A 213 4.45 23.71 -19.69
N PHE A 214 3.17 23.83 -20.03
CA PHE A 214 2.11 24.19 -19.09
C PHE A 214 1.45 22.92 -18.63
N TRP A 215 1.39 22.70 -17.32
CA TRP A 215 0.81 21.47 -16.80
C TRP A 215 -0.18 21.73 -15.68
N GLY A 216 -1.12 20.81 -15.55
CA GLY A 216 -2.06 20.75 -14.45
C GLY A 216 -2.19 19.32 -13.92
N ARG A 217 -2.27 19.16 -12.62
CA ARG A 217 -2.49 17.91 -11.91
C ARG A 217 -3.72 18.01 -11.04
N ASN A 218 -4.43 16.90 -10.90
CA ASN A 218 -5.70 16.85 -10.17
C ASN A 218 -6.67 17.97 -10.65
N LEU A 219 -6.87 18.04 -11.95
CA LEU A 219 -7.67 19.09 -12.61
C LEU A 219 -9.11 19.16 -12.10
N THR A 220 -9.63 18.06 -11.58
CA THR A 220 -10.98 17.94 -11.01
C THR A 220 -11.04 18.25 -9.51
N ASP A 221 -9.90 18.62 -8.92
CA ASP A 221 -9.73 18.82 -7.45
C ASP A 221 -10.35 17.69 -6.63
N THR A 222 -10.11 16.45 -7.08
CA THR A 222 -10.64 15.26 -6.42
C THR A 222 -10.03 15.11 -5.03
N ASN A 223 -10.88 15.00 -4.03
CA ASN A 223 -10.47 14.74 -2.65
C ASN A 223 -10.30 13.23 -2.42
N TYR A 224 -9.12 12.82 -2.01
CA TYR A 224 -8.79 11.43 -1.70
C TYR A 224 -7.73 11.34 -0.61
N ASN A 225 -7.66 10.19 0.07
CA ASN A 225 -6.62 9.91 1.05
C ASN A 225 -5.58 8.97 0.42
N THR A 226 -4.31 9.25 0.68
CA THR A 226 -3.18 8.41 0.25
C THR A 226 -2.79 7.39 1.32
N PHE A 227 -3.15 7.69 2.57
CA PHE A 227 -2.85 6.87 3.73
C PHE A 227 -3.87 7.17 4.83
N ALA A 228 -4.22 6.16 5.64
CA ALA A 228 -4.94 6.36 6.87
C ALA A 228 -4.53 5.31 7.90
N VAL A 229 -4.56 5.68 9.17
CA VAL A 229 -4.22 4.82 10.30
C VAL A 229 -5.24 5.00 11.41
N ASP A 230 -5.59 3.90 12.05
CA ASP A 230 -6.45 3.89 13.23
C ASP A 230 -5.72 4.50 14.42
N ASN A 231 -6.40 5.38 15.16
CA ASN A 231 -5.94 5.97 16.40
C ASN A 231 -6.55 5.30 17.64
N SER A 232 -6.86 4.03 17.57
CA SER A 232 -7.51 3.28 18.68
C SER A 232 -6.71 3.30 19.99
N ALA A 233 -5.39 3.56 19.92
CA ALA A 233 -4.54 3.73 21.11
C ALA A 233 -5.00 4.86 22.05
N THR A 234 -5.80 5.81 21.57
CA THR A 234 -6.36 6.92 22.39
C THR A 234 -7.75 6.60 22.96
N GLY A 235 -8.28 5.40 22.70
CA GLY A 235 -9.64 5.01 23.12
C GLY A 235 -10.76 5.64 22.28
N THR A 236 -10.43 6.40 21.25
CA THR A 236 -11.39 6.98 20.29
C THR A 236 -11.35 6.17 18.99
N LYS A 237 -12.51 5.96 18.35
CA LYS A 237 -12.59 5.35 17.01
C LYS A 237 -12.31 6.40 15.93
N GLU A 238 -11.16 7.05 16.02
CA GLU A 238 -10.76 8.10 15.09
C GLU A 238 -9.65 7.58 14.17
N TYR A 239 -9.64 8.09 12.95
CA TYR A 239 -8.63 7.76 11.95
C TYR A 239 -7.86 9.03 11.57
N PHE A 240 -6.54 8.95 11.57
CA PHE A 240 -5.69 9.96 10.95
C PHE A 240 -5.51 9.60 9.48
N ALA A 241 -5.75 10.56 8.60
CA ALA A 241 -5.58 10.35 7.17
C ALA A 241 -4.69 11.43 6.55
N GLN A 242 -3.81 11.01 5.66
CA GLN A 242 -3.06 11.91 4.81
C GLN A 242 -3.82 12.12 3.51
N ARG A 243 -4.16 13.35 3.19
CA ARG A 243 -4.80 13.69 1.93
C ARG A 243 -3.82 13.71 0.77
N GLY A 244 -4.30 13.32 -0.39
CA GLY A 244 -3.61 13.53 -1.65
C GLY A 244 -3.51 15.02 -2.01
N ASN A 245 -2.64 15.33 -2.97
CA ASN A 245 -2.44 16.70 -3.42
C ASN A 245 -3.73 17.26 -4.07
N PRO A 246 -4.14 18.48 -3.74
CA PRO A 246 -5.24 19.17 -4.41
C PRO A 246 -4.85 19.54 -5.86
N PHE A 247 -5.70 20.28 -6.53
CA PHE A 247 -5.37 20.88 -7.82
C PHE A 247 -4.02 21.63 -7.75
N GLN A 248 -3.17 21.36 -8.73
CA GLN A 248 -1.87 22.01 -8.90
C GLN A 248 -1.68 22.34 -10.39
N CYS A 249 -1.05 23.45 -10.67
CA CYS A 249 -0.63 23.81 -12.02
C CYS A 249 0.73 24.51 -11.99
N GLY A 250 1.42 24.46 -13.11
CA GLY A 250 2.73 25.09 -13.22
C GLY A 250 3.19 25.25 -14.66
N VAL A 251 4.34 25.89 -14.81
CA VAL A 251 5.03 26.09 -16.07
C VAL A 251 6.48 25.70 -15.90
N ASP A 252 6.96 24.85 -16.80
CA ASP A 252 8.36 24.47 -16.89
C ASP A 252 8.97 25.06 -18.16
N VAL A 253 10.16 25.66 -18.03
CA VAL A 253 10.91 26.20 -19.17
C VAL A 253 12.28 25.55 -19.18
N ARG A 254 12.64 24.95 -20.32
CA ARG A 254 13.92 24.28 -20.53
C ARG A 254 14.64 24.89 -21.72
N PHE A 255 15.85 25.36 -21.54
CA PHE A 255 16.72 25.87 -22.58
C PHE A 255 17.69 24.78 -23.06
N HIS A 256 17.97 24.79 -24.36
CA HIS A 256 18.97 23.93 -25.01
C HIS A 256 20.12 24.80 -25.48
N PHE A 257 21.34 24.52 -25.03
CA PHE A 257 22.55 25.25 -25.37
C PHE A 257 23.43 24.41 -26.30
#